data_62f113dd131b9cd3bf52b734d0e39e74
#
_entry.id   62f113dd131b9cd3bf52b734d0e39e74
#
_cell.length_a   1.000
_cell.length_b   1.000
_cell.length_c   1.000
_cell.angle_alpha   90.00
_cell.angle_beta   90.00
_cell.angle_gamma   90.00
#
_symmetry.space_group_name_H-M   'P 1'
#
loop_
_entity.id
_entity.type
_entity.pdbx_description
1 polymer ?
#
loop_
_entity_poly.entity_id
_entity_poly.type
_entity_poly.pdbx_seq_one_letter_code
_entity_poly.pdbx_strand_id
1 'polypeptide(L)'
;MPSFYMFGLCYMGVRLYCNLFGTLLPFYLVDVLELGDKEQIANNEIPFQVALIGLILYLSQYIVSLFTIKIYTRFGRKRTLFVGLVLCFVTSLTMTFLGPNSSGVMYFVAVLVGMAETLVLSTGINLISDVVGVKSKKGAFVFGMYSLADKFASGLAIYFITAS
;
A
#
# COMPACT_ATOMS: atom_id res chain seq x y z
N MET A 1 19.58 -9.08 19.17
CA MET A 1 19.26 -9.21 17.72
C MET A 1 17.78 -9.60 17.41
N PRO A 2 16.88 -9.87 18.36
CA PRO A 2 15.47 -10.16 18.04
C PRO A 2 14.75 -8.97 17.36
N SER A 3 15.10 -7.75 17.71
CA SER A 3 14.48 -6.55 17.13
C SER A 3 14.68 -6.43 15.62
N PHE A 4 15.79 -6.91 15.08
CA PHE A 4 16.08 -6.90 13.63
C PHE A 4 15.06 -7.74 12.85
N TYR A 5 14.82 -8.96 13.32
CA TYR A 5 13.86 -9.87 12.65
C TYR A 5 12.43 -9.36 12.77
N MET A 6 12.07 -8.77 13.90
CA MET A 6 10.73 -8.24 14.13
C MET A 6 10.45 -7.04 13.20
N PHE A 7 11.38 -6.09 13.06
CA PHE A 7 11.22 -4.96 12.14
C PHE A 7 11.23 -5.41 10.67
N GLY A 8 12.07 -6.39 10.33
CA GLY A 8 12.10 -6.99 9.01
C GLY A 8 10.77 -7.65 8.64
N LEU A 9 10.21 -8.46 9.54
CA LEU A 9 8.92 -9.13 9.33
C LEU A 9 7.77 -8.12 9.19
N CYS A 10 7.76 -7.09 10.03
CA CYS A 10 6.77 -6.00 9.95
C CYS A 10 6.85 -5.28 8.60
N TYR A 11 8.05 -4.95 8.14
CA TYR A 11 8.25 -4.32 6.84
C TYR A 11 7.80 -5.20 5.67
N MET A 12 8.10 -6.50 5.71
CA MET A 12 7.64 -7.44 4.69
C MET A 12 6.12 -7.54 4.65
N GLY A 13 5.48 -7.60 5.81
CA GLY A 13 4.01 -7.61 5.90
C GLY A 13 3.39 -6.34 5.30
N VAL A 14 3.98 -5.18 5.58
CA VAL A 14 3.53 -3.90 5.00
C VAL A 14 3.69 -3.90 3.49
N ARG A 15 4.82 -4.33 2.98
CA ARG A 15 5.05 -4.38 1.53
C ARG A 15 4.13 -5.37 0.83
N LEU A 16 3.92 -6.53 1.44
CA LEU A 16 2.98 -7.51 0.92
C LEU A 16 1.56 -6.91 0.82
N TYR A 17 1.11 -6.23 1.88
CA TYR A 17 -0.18 -5.52 1.88
C TYR A 17 -0.27 -4.51 0.75
N CYS A 18 0.71 -3.60 0.61
CA CYS A 18 0.71 -2.58 -0.45
C CYS A 18 0.73 -3.17 -1.86
N ASN A 19 1.52 -4.24 -2.08
CA ASN A 19 1.58 -4.91 -3.38
C ASN A 19 0.27 -5.63 -3.72
N LEU A 20 -0.33 -6.34 -2.78
CA LEU A 20 -1.62 -7.02 -2.98
C LEU A 20 -2.73 -5.99 -3.20
N PHE A 21 -2.76 -4.94 -2.38
CA PHE A 21 -3.74 -3.88 -2.51
C PHE A 21 -3.66 -3.21 -3.89
N GLY A 22 -2.46 -2.80 -4.32
CA GLY A 22 -2.26 -2.16 -5.64
C GLY A 22 -2.64 -3.07 -6.81
N THR A 23 -2.44 -4.38 -6.68
CA THR A 23 -2.80 -5.35 -7.72
C THR A 23 -4.30 -5.66 -7.75
N LEU A 24 -4.93 -5.77 -6.57
CA LEU A 24 -6.35 -6.14 -6.45
C LEU A 24 -7.29 -4.94 -6.58
N LEU A 25 -6.79 -3.72 -6.36
CA LEU A 25 -7.61 -2.51 -6.42
C LEU A 25 -8.35 -2.34 -7.76
N PRO A 26 -7.74 -2.49 -8.95
CA PRO A 26 -8.46 -2.39 -10.21
C PRO A 26 -9.59 -3.41 -10.35
N PHE A 27 -9.36 -4.65 -9.93
CA PHE A 27 -10.38 -5.70 -9.94
C PHE A 27 -11.55 -5.37 -9.01
N TYR A 28 -11.24 -4.91 -7.80
CA TYR A 28 -12.27 -4.46 -6.85
C TYR A 28 -13.13 -3.32 -7.42
N LEU A 29 -12.52 -2.35 -8.12
CA LEU A 29 -13.22 -1.22 -8.71
C LEU A 29 -14.16 -1.64 -9.86
N VAL A 30 -13.75 -2.62 -10.65
CA VAL A 30 -14.55 -3.12 -11.79
C VAL A 30 -15.61 -4.12 -11.31
N ASP A 31 -15.21 -5.12 -10.51
CA ASP A 31 -16.08 -6.27 -10.19
C ASP A 31 -17.06 -5.97 -9.04
N VAL A 32 -16.63 -5.20 -8.03
CA VAL A 32 -17.44 -4.95 -6.82
C VAL A 32 -18.19 -3.62 -6.89
N LEU A 33 -17.52 -2.56 -7.36
CA LEU A 33 -18.13 -1.24 -7.46
C LEU A 33 -18.81 -1.00 -8.82
N GLU A 34 -18.67 -1.93 -9.78
CA GLU A 34 -19.23 -1.83 -11.13
C GLU A 34 -18.91 -0.48 -11.81
N LEU A 35 -17.69 0.03 -11.56
CA LEU A 35 -17.24 1.30 -12.12
C LEU A 35 -16.82 1.11 -13.57
N GLY A 36 -17.67 1.52 -14.51
CA GLY A 36 -17.42 1.51 -15.95
C GLY A 36 -18.65 1.17 -16.75
N ASP A 37 -18.66 1.56 -18.02
CA ASP A 37 -19.71 1.16 -18.95
C ASP A 37 -19.53 -0.32 -19.31
N LYS A 38 -20.65 -1.06 -19.37
CA LYS A 38 -20.64 -2.50 -19.71
C LYS A 38 -19.98 -2.79 -21.05
N GLU A 39 -20.02 -1.85 -21.99
CA GLU A 39 -19.35 -1.95 -23.29
C GLU A 39 -17.82 -1.83 -23.18
N GLN A 40 -17.30 -0.98 -22.29
CA GLN A 40 -15.87 -0.82 -22.06
C GLN A 40 -15.28 -2.07 -21.38
N ILE A 41 -16.01 -2.63 -20.41
CA ILE A 41 -15.61 -3.87 -19.73
C ILE A 41 -15.59 -5.05 -20.72
N ALA A 42 -16.59 -5.14 -21.62
CA ALA A 42 -16.67 -6.18 -22.64
C ALA A 42 -15.53 -6.10 -23.68
N ASN A 43 -15.01 -4.90 -23.94
CA ASN A 43 -13.89 -4.67 -24.87
C ASN A 43 -12.50 -4.74 -24.20
N ASN A 44 -12.41 -5.13 -22.92
CA ASN A 44 -11.18 -5.10 -22.12
C ASN A 44 -10.52 -3.70 -22.05
N GLU A 45 -11.29 -2.63 -22.19
CA GLU A 45 -10.81 -1.28 -21.99
C GLU A 45 -10.88 -0.92 -20.51
N ILE A 46 -9.82 -0.29 -19.99
CA ILE A 46 -9.80 0.15 -18.60
C ILE A 46 -10.72 1.37 -18.47
N PRO A 47 -11.78 1.31 -17.64
CA PRO A 47 -12.67 2.44 -17.45
C PRO A 47 -11.91 3.68 -16.96
N PHE A 48 -12.22 4.84 -17.52
CA PHE A 48 -11.58 6.11 -17.14
C PHE A 48 -11.64 6.39 -15.63
N GLN A 49 -12.72 6.01 -14.98
CA GLN A 49 -12.91 6.17 -13.54
C GLN A 49 -11.90 5.35 -12.72
N VAL A 50 -11.57 4.13 -13.15
CA VAL A 50 -10.56 3.28 -12.49
C VAL A 50 -9.17 3.93 -12.59
N ALA A 51 -8.82 4.43 -13.77
CA ALA A 51 -7.57 5.15 -13.97
C ALA A 51 -7.49 6.44 -13.14
N LEU A 52 -8.60 7.17 -13.03
CA LEU A 52 -8.67 8.40 -12.23
C LEU A 52 -8.50 8.13 -10.74
N ILE A 53 -9.11 7.08 -10.20
CA ILE A 53 -8.95 6.68 -8.79
C ILE A 53 -7.49 6.32 -8.51
N GLY A 54 -6.87 5.54 -9.40
CA GLY A 54 -5.44 5.22 -9.29
C GLY A 54 -4.55 6.47 -9.31
N LEU A 55 -4.84 7.42 -10.19
CA LEU A 55 -4.11 8.70 -10.27
C LEU A 55 -4.25 9.50 -8.97
N ILE A 56 -5.45 9.62 -8.43
CA ILE A 56 -5.70 10.32 -7.15
C ILE A 56 -4.94 9.65 -6.00
N LEU A 57 -4.93 8.32 -5.95
CA LEU A 57 -4.20 7.55 -4.95
C LEU A 57 -2.70 7.87 -5.01
N TYR A 58 -2.07 7.77 -6.20
CA TYR A 58 -0.64 8.05 -6.37
C TYR A 58 -0.29 9.53 -6.13
N LEU A 59 -1.16 10.46 -6.52
CA LEU A 59 -0.99 11.88 -6.24
C LEU A 59 -1.01 12.16 -4.73
N SER A 60 -1.93 11.53 -4.00
CA SER A 60 -2.00 11.60 -2.54
C SER A 60 -0.73 11.04 -1.90
N GLN A 61 -0.23 9.89 -2.37
CA GLN A 61 1.03 9.31 -1.92
C GLN A 61 2.20 10.29 -2.11
N TYR A 62 2.29 10.91 -3.28
CA TYR A 62 3.33 11.88 -3.59
C TYR A 62 3.30 13.08 -2.64
N ILE A 63 2.12 13.69 -2.46
CA ILE A 63 1.95 14.85 -1.57
C ILE A 63 2.37 14.49 -0.13
N VAL A 64 1.89 13.39 0.40
CA VAL A 64 2.22 12.96 1.78
C VAL A 64 3.71 12.64 1.92
N SER A 65 4.34 12.06 0.90
CA SER A 65 5.77 11.78 0.88
C SER A 65 6.62 13.04 1.12
N LEU A 66 6.23 14.18 0.54
CA LEU A 66 6.93 15.46 0.74
C LEU A 66 6.87 15.95 2.20
N PHE A 67 5.79 15.64 2.91
CA PHE A 67 5.59 16.05 4.29
C PHE A 67 6.07 15.01 5.32
N THR A 68 6.47 13.83 4.88
CA THR A 68 6.83 12.71 5.77
C THR A 68 7.93 13.08 6.77
N ILE A 69 8.96 13.82 6.34
CA ILE A 69 10.04 14.26 7.23
C ILE A 69 9.51 15.17 8.33
N LYS A 70 8.63 16.12 8.01
CA LYS A 70 8.00 17.01 9.00
C LYS A 70 7.12 16.24 9.98
N ILE A 71 6.43 15.21 9.51
CA ILE A 71 5.60 14.34 10.33
C ILE A 71 6.48 13.58 11.34
N TYR A 72 7.62 13.05 10.92
CA TYR A 72 8.54 12.32 11.79
C TYR A 72 9.16 13.19 12.87
N THR A 73 9.52 14.43 12.53
CA THR A 73 10.09 15.37 13.52
C THR A 73 9.06 15.78 14.56
N ARG A 74 7.78 15.83 14.23
CA ARG A 74 6.71 16.27 15.13
C ARG A 74 6.11 15.14 15.98
N PHE A 75 5.84 13.98 15.37
CA PHE A 75 5.13 12.87 16.02
C PHE A 75 6.03 11.69 16.38
N GLY A 76 7.21 11.60 15.79
CA GLY A 76 8.12 10.48 15.95
C GLY A 76 7.74 9.28 15.07
N ARG A 77 8.75 8.48 14.68
CA ARG A 77 8.59 7.39 13.71
C ARG A 77 7.65 6.27 14.16
N LYS A 78 7.73 5.86 15.44
CA LYS A 78 6.89 4.77 15.99
C LYS A 78 5.41 5.13 15.98
N ARG A 79 5.08 6.37 16.40
CA ARG A 79 3.69 6.83 16.41
C ARG A 79 3.14 6.99 14.99
N THR A 80 3.96 7.48 14.05
CA THR A 80 3.58 7.60 12.64
C THR A 80 3.27 6.24 12.02
N LEU A 81 4.07 5.20 12.33
CA LEU A 81 3.79 3.84 11.89
C LEU A 81 2.45 3.34 12.42
N PHE A 82 2.21 3.54 13.72
CA PHE A 82 0.96 3.10 14.34
C PHE A 82 -0.27 3.80 13.72
N VAL A 83 -0.20 5.12 13.54
CA VAL A 83 -1.26 5.90 12.88
C VAL A 83 -1.49 5.41 11.45
N GLY A 84 -0.42 5.16 10.69
CA GLY A 84 -0.51 4.61 9.35
C GLY A 84 -1.20 3.25 9.32
N LEU A 85 -0.85 2.33 10.22
CA LEU A 85 -1.48 1.00 10.31
C LEU A 85 -2.97 1.09 10.68
N VAL A 86 -3.33 1.95 11.64
CA VAL A 86 -4.74 2.18 12.00
C VAL A 86 -5.51 2.73 10.80
N LEU A 87 -4.92 3.67 10.05
CA LEU A 87 -5.54 4.24 8.87
C LEU A 87 -5.71 3.19 7.75
N CYS A 88 -4.72 2.32 7.52
CA CYS A 88 -4.85 1.19 6.60
C CYS A 88 -6.00 0.26 7.00
N PHE A 89 -6.12 -0.05 8.29
CA PHE A 89 -7.19 -0.90 8.79
C PHE A 89 -8.57 -0.28 8.59
N VAL A 90 -8.71 1.01 8.93
CA VAL A 90 -9.97 1.75 8.77
C VAL A 90 -10.36 1.84 7.29
N THR A 91 -9.44 2.14 6.41
CA THR A 91 -9.71 2.24 4.97
C THR A 91 -10.10 0.89 4.36
N SER A 92 -9.41 -0.19 4.74
CA SER A 92 -9.77 -1.55 4.30
C SER A 92 -11.16 -1.95 4.80
N LEU A 93 -11.48 -1.61 6.05
CA LEU A 93 -12.81 -1.87 6.61
C LEU A 93 -13.89 -1.06 5.87
N THR A 94 -13.61 0.22 5.58
CA THR A 94 -14.53 1.06 4.82
C THR A 94 -14.81 0.48 3.44
N MET A 95 -13.78 -0.02 2.73
CA MET A 95 -13.95 -0.67 1.44
C MET A 95 -14.86 -1.90 1.51
N THR A 96 -14.79 -2.69 2.59
CA THR A 96 -15.63 -3.87 2.76
C THR A 96 -17.13 -3.52 2.84
N PHE A 97 -17.45 -2.32 3.32
CA PHE A 97 -18.83 -1.84 3.45
C PHE A 97 -19.29 -0.96 2.27
N LEU A 98 -18.42 -0.63 1.31
CA LEU A 98 -18.83 0.11 0.12
C LEU A 98 -19.60 -0.83 -0.83
N GLY A 99 -20.83 -0.41 -1.14
CA GLY A 99 -21.67 -1.09 -2.14
C GLY A 99 -21.50 -0.49 -3.54
N PRO A 100 -22.11 -1.14 -4.55
CA PRO A 100 -22.13 -0.63 -5.93
C PRO A 100 -22.72 0.79 -5.98
N ASN A 101 -22.27 1.62 -6.90
CA ASN A 101 -22.61 3.04 -7.07
C ASN A 101 -22.03 4.03 -6.04
N SER A 102 -21.08 3.64 -5.20
CA SER A 102 -20.44 4.54 -4.23
C SER A 102 -19.18 5.24 -4.77
N SER A 103 -19.14 5.58 -6.06
CA SER A 103 -17.99 6.16 -6.73
C SER A 103 -17.45 7.44 -6.04
N GLY A 104 -18.34 8.31 -5.57
CA GLY A 104 -17.95 9.55 -4.89
C GLY A 104 -17.18 9.29 -3.58
N VAL A 105 -17.61 8.31 -2.80
CA VAL A 105 -16.93 7.91 -1.57
C VAL A 105 -15.58 7.27 -1.87
N MET A 106 -15.47 6.53 -2.97
CA MET A 106 -14.24 5.86 -3.38
C MET A 106 -13.10 6.84 -3.68
N TYR A 107 -13.37 8.00 -4.25
CA TYR A 107 -12.36 9.05 -4.44
C TYR A 107 -11.77 9.53 -3.11
N PHE A 108 -12.61 9.71 -2.10
CA PHE A 108 -12.16 10.10 -0.77
C PHE A 108 -11.35 8.98 -0.10
N VAL A 109 -11.82 7.74 -0.21
CA VAL A 109 -11.12 6.56 0.31
C VAL A 109 -9.75 6.40 -0.37
N ALA A 110 -9.65 6.63 -1.68
CA ALA A 110 -8.37 6.57 -2.41
C ALA A 110 -7.33 7.56 -1.85
N VAL A 111 -7.75 8.78 -1.49
CA VAL A 111 -6.87 9.74 -0.83
C VAL A 111 -6.37 9.21 0.51
N LEU A 112 -7.27 8.68 1.34
CA LEU A 112 -6.92 8.14 2.67
C LEU A 112 -5.99 6.92 2.55
N VAL A 113 -6.25 6.02 1.61
CA VAL A 113 -5.38 4.87 1.33
C VAL A 113 -3.99 5.33 0.91
N GLY A 114 -3.90 6.26 -0.04
CA GLY A 114 -2.61 6.79 -0.47
C GLY A 114 -1.81 7.41 0.68
N MET A 115 -2.48 8.14 1.58
CA MET A 115 -1.86 8.67 2.80
C MET A 115 -1.37 7.54 3.72
N ALA A 116 -2.21 6.55 3.98
CA ALA A 116 -1.91 5.43 4.87
C ALA A 116 -0.72 4.62 4.37
N GLU A 117 -0.74 4.20 3.10
CA GLU A 117 0.33 3.43 2.47
C GLU A 117 1.67 4.16 2.51
N THR A 118 1.68 5.46 2.20
CA THR A 118 2.91 6.26 2.24
C THR A 118 3.49 6.31 3.65
N LEU A 119 2.67 6.57 4.66
CA LEU A 119 3.13 6.64 6.05
C LEU A 119 3.72 5.31 6.50
N VAL A 120 3.06 4.20 6.22
CA VAL A 120 3.51 2.88 6.66
C VAL A 120 4.75 2.43 5.88
N LEU A 121 4.76 2.57 4.55
CA LEU A 121 5.86 2.16 3.70
C LEU A 121 7.14 2.97 3.98
N SER A 122 7.04 4.31 4.01
CA SER A 122 8.17 5.18 4.29
C SER A 122 8.73 4.95 5.69
N THR A 123 7.87 4.75 6.69
CA THR A 123 8.32 4.47 8.06
C THR A 123 8.98 3.10 8.15
N GLY A 124 8.44 2.09 7.47
CA GLY A 124 9.01 0.75 7.41
C GLY A 124 10.43 0.76 6.82
N ILE A 125 10.64 1.44 5.70
CA ILE A 125 11.96 1.59 5.07
C ILE A 125 12.94 2.30 6.03
N ASN A 126 12.53 3.38 6.67
CA ASN A 126 13.38 4.12 7.60
C ASN A 126 13.76 3.29 8.84
N LEU A 127 12.84 2.49 9.38
CA LEU A 127 13.12 1.61 10.51
C LEU A 127 14.16 0.54 10.16
N ILE A 128 14.07 -0.05 8.97
CA ILE A 128 15.07 -1.01 8.50
C ILE A 128 16.41 -0.33 8.28
N SER A 129 16.44 0.85 7.65
CA SER A 129 17.68 1.61 7.43
C SER A 129 18.40 1.91 8.73
N ASP A 130 17.66 2.25 9.80
CA ASP A 130 18.26 2.51 11.13
C ASP A 130 18.88 1.24 11.74
N VAL A 131 18.21 0.09 11.56
CA VAL A 131 18.66 -1.19 12.12
C VAL A 131 19.86 -1.76 11.35
N VAL A 132 19.87 -1.60 10.03
CA VAL A 132 20.99 -2.04 9.17
C VAL A 132 22.22 -1.17 9.39
N GLY A 133 22.03 0.11 9.75
CA GLY A 133 23.08 1.09 9.98
C GLY A 133 23.69 1.61 8.68
N VAL A 134 23.93 2.91 8.64
CA VAL A 134 24.44 3.65 7.45
C VAL A 134 25.83 3.21 7.01
N LYS A 135 26.61 2.56 7.89
CA LYS A 135 28.00 2.14 7.64
C LYS A 135 28.17 0.66 7.29
N SER A 136 27.11 -0.12 7.24
CA SER A 136 27.21 -1.55 6.96
C SER A 136 27.32 -1.81 5.46
N LYS A 137 28.46 -2.34 5.02
CA LYS A 137 28.64 -2.87 3.64
C LYS A 137 27.65 -3.99 3.28
N LYS A 138 26.92 -4.52 4.28
CA LYS A 138 25.90 -5.58 4.12
C LYS A 138 24.50 -5.02 3.91
N GLY A 139 24.29 -3.70 3.98
CA GLY A 139 22.97 -3.08 3.83
C GLY A 139 22.31 -3.39 2.51
N ALA A 140 23.05 -3.27 1.40
CA ALA A 140 22.53 -3.58 0.07
C ALA A 140 22.08 -5.05 -0.05
N PHE A 141 22.83 -5.99 0.54
CA PHE A 141 22.46 -7.40 0.56
C PHE A 141 21.16 -7.65 1.34
N VAL A 142 21.01 -7.03 2.50
CA VAL A 142 19.80 -7.15 3.34
C VAL A 142 18.57 -6.62 2.60
N PHE A 143 18.66 -5.42 2.00
CA PHE A 143 17.57 -4.88 1.20
C PHE A 143 17.25 -5.75 -0.03
N GLY A 144 18.26 -6.31 -0.69
CA GLY A 144 18.10 -7.24 -1.81
C GLY A 144 17.33 -8.50 -1.39
N MET A 145 17.70 -9.10 -0.26
CA MET A 145 17.02 -10.29 0.29
C MET A 145 15.56 -9.99 0.66
N TYR A 146 15.28 -8.85 1.30
CA TYR A 146 13.91 -8.43 1.60
C TYR A 146 13.10 -8.18 0.33
N SER A 147 13.70 -7.56 -0.70
CA SER A 147 13.02 -7.32 -1.97
C SER A 147 12.69 -8.62 -2.71
N LEU A 148 13.60 -9.59 -2.70
CA LEU A 148 13.38 -10.90 -3.30
C LEU A 148 12.25 -11.66 -2.58
N ALA A 149 12.32 -11.72 -1.25
CA ALA A 149 11.30 -12.38 -0.44
C ALA A 149 9.91 -11.73 -0.60
N ASP A 150 9.85 -10.38 -0.68
CA ASP A 150 8.64 -9.62 -0.97
C ASP A 150 8.01 -10.01 -2.32
N LYS A 151 8.81 -10.04 -3.37
CA LYS A 151 8.31 -10.41 -4.71
C LYS A 151 7.86 -11.85 -4.79
N PHE A 152 8.59 -12.76 -4.14
CA PHE A 152 8.22 -14.16 -4.07
C PHE A 152 6.89 -14.36 -3.30
N ALA A 153 6.76 -13.74 -2.13
CA ALA A 153 5.55 -13.82 -1.31
C ALA A 153 4.34 -13.19 -2.04
N SER A 154 4.53 -12.02 -2.67
CA SER A 154 3.47 -11.35 -3.44
C SER A 154 3.03 -12.18 -4.64
N GLY A 155 3.99 -12.77 -5.38
CA GLY A 155 3.68 -13.63 -6.52
C GLY A 155 2.89 -14.87 -6.12
N LEU A 156 3.30 -15.54 -5.03
CA LEU A 156 2.56 -16.69 -4.49
C LEU A 156 1.15 -16.30 -4.04
N ALA A 157 1.02 -15.19 -3.31
CA ALA A 157 -0.28 -14.74 -2.82
C ALA A 157 -1.24 -14.43 -3.98
N ILE A 158 -0.77 -13.70 -5.00
CA ILE A 158 -1.57 -13.39 -6.19
C ILE A 158 -1.95 -14.68 -6.92
N TYR A 159 -1.01 -15.62 -7.10
CA TYR A 159 -1.29 -16.91 -7.74
C TYR A 159 -2.41 -17.67 -7.01
N PHE A 160 -2.35 -17.78 -5.69
CA PHE A 160 -3.40 -18.45 -4.93
C PHE A 160 -4.75 -17.74 -4.99
N ILE A 161 -4.78 -16.40 -4.98
CA ILE A 161 -6.01 -15.62 -5.08
C ILE A 161 -6.66 -15.78 -6.47
N THR A 162 -5.85 -15.79 -7.53
CA THR A 162 -6.38 -15.89 -8.90
C THR A 162 -6.67 -17.33 -9.33
N ALA A 163 -6.10 -18.33 -8.65
CA ALA A 163 -6.36 -19.76 -8.91
C ALA A 163 -7.56 -20.32 -8.14
N SER A 164 -8.09 -19.59 -7.16
CA SER A 164 -9.26 -19.93 -6.34
C SER A 164 -10.54 -19.43 -6.96
#